data_7f56c2d9b06cbf87504ea88493a3bcfb
#
_entry.id   7f56c2d9b06cbf87504ea88493a3bcfb
#
_cell.length_a   1.000
_cell.length_b   1.000
_cell.length_c   1.000
_cell.angle_alpha   90.00
_cell.angle_beta   90.00
_cell.angle_gamma   90.00
#
_symmetry.space_group_name_H-M   'P 1'
#
loop_
_entity.id
_entity.type
_entity.pdbx_description
1 polymer ?
#
loop_
_entity_poly.entity_id
_entity_poly.type
_entity_poly.pdbx_seq_one_letter_code
_entity_poly.pdbx_strand_id
1 'polypeptide(L)'
;MSGKEELNQPDKEQTKPELPSSNGRREALKTLATIPVLGAMAYGVYQKKKTEHNNKLAGSIFNFEASPTVMDRQPDGKTIRLGIIGFGIRGSQLMQALGFATPAYIDNLKEQAKKDTQNTRYKDFLEQENLNVEINGVCDIFDVYANEAAMAGANVNKEGTNGKFDKLPVIYKHYKDLLAAKDIDAVIIATPDHWHGTMVIDAVN
;
A
#
# COMPACT_ATOMS: atom_id res chain seq x y z
N MET A 1 11.64 -39.12 86.59
CA MET A 1 13.09 -39.25 86.33
C MET A 1 13.38 -38.80 84.92
N SER A 2 14.14 -37.76 84.87
CA SER A 2 14.49 -36.93 83.72
C SER A 2 15.55 -37.59 82.85
N GLY A 3 15.40 -37.64 81.58
CA GLY A 3 16.47 -37.93 80.61
C GLY A 3 16.37 -36.94 79.48
N LYS A 4 17.29 -35.95 79.52
CA LYS A 4 17.47 -34.97 78.42
C LYS A 4 18.40 -35.61 77.41
N GLU A 5 17.91 -35.78 76.19
CA GLU A 5 18.77 -36.04 75.03
C GLU A 5 19.20 -34.70 74.41
N GLU A 6 20.51 -34.46 74.37
CA GLU A 6 21.15 -33.39 73.63
C GLU A 6 21.25 -33.75 72.15
N LEU A 7 20.58 -33.01 71.26
CA LEU A 7 20.79 -33.11 69.86
C LEU A 7 22.02 -32.30 69.46
N ASN A 8 23.04 -33.04 69.02
CA ASN A 8 24.23 -32.51 68.39
C ASN A 8 23.95 -32.04 66.98
N GLN A 9 24.08 -30.75 66.74
CA GLN A 9 23.95 -30.17 65.40
C GLN A 9 25.35 -30.13 64.75
N PRO A 10 25.49 -30.57 63.46
CA PRO A 10 26.78 -30.43 62.77
C PRO A 10 26.96 -29.02 62.27
N ASP A 11 28.15 -28.49 62.49
CA ASP A 11 28.65 -27.20 61.98
C ASP A 11 28.47 -27.06 60.46
N LYS A 12 27.78 -26.05 60.02
CA LYS A 12 27.76 -25.63 58.62
C LYS A 12 29.02 -24.82 58.35
N GLU A 13 29.97 -25.49 57.68
CA GLU A 13 31.14 -24.89 57.09
C GLU A 13 30.69 -23.87 56.03
N GLN A 14 30.92 -22.59 56.34
CA GLN A 14 30.64 -21.49 55.40
C GLN A 14 31.72 -21.51 54.29
N THR A 15 31.43 -22.10 53.16
CA THR A 15 32.25 -21.96 51.96
C THR A 15 32.20 -20.50 51.48
N LYS A 16 33.34 -19.82 51.56
CA LYS A 16 33.54 -18.50 50.94
C LYS A 16 33.27 -18.61 49.44
N PRO A 17 32.54 -17.67 48.82
CA PRO A 17 32.39 -17.66 47.37
C PRO A 17 33.76 -17.41 46.70
N GLU A 18 34.21 -18.37 45.92
CA GLU A 18 35.38 -18.21 45.07
C GLU A 18 35.13 -17.09 44.05
N LEU A 19 36.02 -16.13 44.01
CA LEU A 19 36.02 -15.07 42.97
C LEU A 19 36.28 -15.72 41.64
N PRO A 20 35.44 -15.45 40.58
CA PRO A 20 35.59 -16.04 39.28
C PRO A 20 36.95 -15.74 38.67
N SER A 21 37.62 -16.76 38.18
CA SER A 21 38.93 -16.71 37.53
C SER A 21 38.90 -15.69 36.38
N SER A 22 40.06 -15.12 36.02
CA SER A 22 40.19 -14.11 34.94
C SER A 22 39.63 -14.54 33.58
N ASN A 23 39.46 -15.84 33.37
CA ASN A 23 38.82 -16.40 32.19
C ASN A 23 37.29 -16.19 32.16
N GLY A 24 36.64 -16.19 33.31
CA GLY A 24 35.19 -15.95 33.42
C GLY A 24 34.75 -14.54 32.95
N ARG A 25 35.63 -13.53 33.18
CA ARG A 25 35.34 -12.15 32.72
C ARG A 25 35.35 -12.02 31.20
N ARG A 26 36.26 -12.70 30.49
CA ARG A 26 36.33 -12.72 29.03
C ARG A 26 35.13 -13.46 28.43
N GLU A 27 34.71 -14.56 29.03
CA GLU A 27 33.52 -15.29 28.57
C GLU A 27 32.23 -14.52 28.83
N ALA A 28 32.11 -13.87 30.00
CA ALA A 28 30.99 -13.00 30.31
C ALA A 28 30.86 -11.83 29.30
N LEU A 29 31.98 -11.22 28.91
CA LEU A 29 31.99 -10.15 27.90
C LEU A 29 31.62 -10.67 26.51
N LYS A 30 32.06 -11.87 26.12
CA LYS A 30 31.63 -12.49 24.85
C LYS A 30 30.13 -12.79 24.86
N THR A 31 29.61 -13.31 25.95
CA THR A 31 28.18 -13.59 26.11
C THR A 31 27.34 -12.30 26.07
N LEU A 32 27.80 -11.23 26.74
CA LEU A 32 27.17 -9.91 26.69
C LEU A 32 27.15 -9.32 25.25
N ALA A 33 28.19 -9.55 24.46
CA ALA A 33 28.24 -9.07 23.07
C ALA A 33 27.29 -9.84 22.14
N THR A 34 26.92 -11.08 22.47
CA THR A 34 25.97 -11.88 21.66
C THR A 34 24.51 -11.63 22.01
N ILE A 35 24.20 -11.06 23.17
CA ILE A 35 22.83 -10.76 23.63
C ILE A 35 22.08 -9.84 22.65
N PRO A 36 22.64 -8.75 22.11
CA PRO A 36 21.94 -7.90 21.14
C PRO A 36 21.57 -8.66 19.86
N VAL A 37 22.47 -9.53 19.37
CA VAL A 37 22.22 -10.32 18.16
C VAL A 37 21.13 -11.37 18.39
N LEU A 38 21.19 -12.08 19.51
CA LEU A 38 20.15 -13.04 19.90
C LEU A 38 18.82 -12.34 20.18
N GLY A 39 18.85 -11.16 20.80
CA GLY A 39 17.67 -10.32 21.01
C GLY A 39 17.02 -9.85 19.69
N ALA A 40 17.83 -9.43 18.73
CA ALA A 40 17.34 -9.04 17.40
C ALA A 40 16.75 -10.24 16.64
N MET A 41 17.37 -11.41 16.72
CA MET A 41 16.84 -12.65 16.12
C MET A 41 15.53 -13.07 16.79
N ALA A 42 15.48 -13.08 18.12
CA ALA A 42 14.26 -13.40 18.87
C ALA A 42 13.12 -12.42 18.55
N TYR A 43 13.42 -11.12 18.45
CA TYR A 43 12.46 -10.10 18.04
C TYR A 43 11.97 -10.31 16.61
N GLY A 44 12.85 -10.67 15.67
CA GLY A 44 12.49 -11.00 14.29
C GLY A 44 11.54 -12.21 14.22
N VAL A 45 11.82 -13.27 14.96
CA VAL A 45 10.93 -14.44 15.07
C VAL A 45 9.60 -14.08 15.71
N TYR A 46 9.62 -13.26 16.78
CA TYR A 46 8.40 -12.78 17.42
C TYR A 46 7.52 -11.96 16.45
N GLN A 47 8.11 -11.02 15.72
CA GLN A 47 7.39 -10.21 14.72
C GLN A 47 6.81 -11.08 13.61
N LYS A 48 7.56 -12.04 13.10
CA LYS A 48 7.06 -12.99 12.09
C LYS A 48 5.85 -13.77 12.60
N LYS A 49 5.95 -14.38 13.80
CA LYS A 49 4.83 -15.12 14.41
C LYS A 49 3.63 -14.23 14.68
N LYS A 50 3.83 -12.98 15.14
CA LYS A 50 2.76 -12.00 15.34
C LYS A 50 2.05 -11.67 14.03
N THR A 51 2.80 -11.46 12.94
CA THR A 51 2.23 -11.19 11.62
C THR A 51 1.44 -12.40 11.09
N GLU A 52 1.99 -13.61 11.21
CA GLU A 52 1.30 -14.85 10.83
C GLU A 52 0.02 -15.07 11.65
N HIS A 53 0.05 -14.78 12.95
CA HIS A 53 -1.14 -14.86 13.81
C HIS A 53 -2.20 -13.84 13.40
N ASN A 54 -1.81 -12.59 13.15
CA ASN A 54 -2.73 -11.53 12.71
C ASN A 54 -3.35 -11.86 11.34
N ASN A 55 -2.55 -12.39 10.41
CA ASN A 55 -3.04 -12.80 9.10
C ASN A 55 -4.04 -13.98 9.19
N LYS A 56 -3.79 -14.95 10.09
CA LYS A 56 -4.74 -16.05 10.36
C LYS A 56 -6.04 -15.53 10.99
N LEU A 57 -5.93 -14.59 11.94
CA LEU A 57 -7.09 -13.94 12.57
C LEU A 57 -7.89 -13.15 11.53
N ALA A 58 -7.23 -12.34 10.70
CA ALA A 58 -7.88 -11.63 9.62
C ALA A 58 -8.59 -12.58 8.66
N GLY A 59 -7.94 -13.66 8.24
CA GLY A 59 -8.55 -14.69 7.38
C GLY A 59 -9.75 -15.38 8.01
N SER A 60 -9.75 -15.58 9.33
CA SER A 60 -10.89 -16.20 10.04
C SER A 60 -12.07 -15.24 10.26
N ILE A 61 -11.78 -13.94 10.46
CA ILE A 61 -12.81 -12.91 10.68
C ILE A 61 -13.52 -12.56 9.37
N PHE A 62 -12.74 -12.44 8.28
CA PHE A 62 -13.28 -12.00 7.01
C PHE A 62 -13.72 -13.13 6.08
N ASN A 63 -13.55 -14.39 6.49
CA ASN A 63 -13.95 -15.57 5.71
C ASN A 63 -13.62 -15.42 4.21
N PHE A 64 -12.39 -14.97 3.94
CA PHE A 64 -11.90 -14.87 2.56
C PHE A 64 -11.82 -16.30 1.99
N GLU A 65 -12.90 -16.79 1.47
CA GLU A 65 -12.79 -17.78 0.40
C GLU A 65 -11.92 -17.14 -0.66
N ALA A 66 -10.80 -17.80 -0.98
CA ALA A 66 -9.91 -17.30 -2.02
C ALA A 66 -10.79 -17.00 -3.23
N SER A 67 -10.88 -15.72 -3.57
CA SER A 67 -11.60 -15.30 -4.76
C SER A 67 -11.08 -16.19 -5.90
N PRO A 68 -11.95 -16.85 -6.66
CA PRO A 68 -11.51 -17.72 -7.74
C PRO A 68 -10.53 -16.93 -8.58
N THR A 69 -9.38 -17.53 -8.79
CA THR A 69 -8.24 -16.90 -9.44
C THR A 69 -8.72 -16.30 -10.75
N VAL A 70 -8.81 -14.98 -10.83
CA VAL A 70 -9.23 -14.21 -12.02
C VAL A 70 -8.27 -14.45 -13.20
N MET A 71 -7.19 -15.19 -12.99
CA MET A 71 -6.10 -15.41 -13.94
C MET A 71 -6.45 -16.19 -15.19
N ASP A 72 -7.60 -16.86 -15.25
CA ASP A 72 -7.99 -17.68 -16.43
C ASP A 72 -9.06 -17.04 -17.33
N ARG A 73 -9.47 -15.79 -17.06
CA ARG A 73 -10.37 -15.11 -17.97
C ARG A 73 -9.55 -14.51 -19.11
N GLN A 74 -9.74 -15.05 -20.32
CA GLN A 74 -9.28 -14.39 -21.54
C GLN A 74 -9.91 -13.00 -21.59
N PRO A 75 -9.13 -11.95 -21.96
CA PRO A 75 -9.69 -10.61 -22.15
C PRO A 75 -10.86 -10.68 -23.13
N ASP A 76 -12.03 -10.20 -22.74
CA ASP A 76 -13.22 -10.18 -23.60
C ASP A 76 -13.20 -9.03 -24.61
N GLY A 77 -12.14 -8.25 -24.61
CA GLY A 77 -11.94 -7.10 -25.50
C GLY A 77 -12.82 -5.89 -25.21
N LYS A 78 -13.64 -5.93 -24.14
CA LYS A 78 -14.48 -4.80 -23.77
C LYS A 78 -13.67 -3.72 -23.08
N THR A 79 -13.97 -2.48 -23.41
CA THR A 79 -13.42 -1.31 -22.73
C THR A 79 -14.01 -1.22 -21.33
N ILE A 80 -13.13 -1.08 -20.31
CA ILE A 80 -13.54 -0.88 -18.92
C ILE A 80 -13.77 0.61 -18.67
N ARG A 81 -14.97 0.96 -18.23
CA ARG A 81 -15.37 2.35 -17.97
C ARG A 81 -15.10 2.66 -16.49
N LEU A 82 -14.15 3.56 -16.27
CA LEU A 82 -13.67 3.91 -14.94
C LEU A 82 -14.29 5.20 -14.39
N GLY A 83 -14.56 5.20 -13.09
CA GLY A 83 -14.81 6.39 -12.30
C GLY A 83 -13.60 6.74 -11.42
N ILE A 84 -13.28 8.03 -11.30
CA ILE A 84 -12.21 8.52 -10.42
C ILE A 84 -12.82 9.31 -9.28
N ILE A 85 -12.52 8.93 -8.05
CA ILE A 85 -12.95 9.64 -6.83
C ILE A 85 -11.71 10.19 -6.13
N GLY A 86 -11.53 11.50 -6.20
CA GLY A 86 -10.35 12.22 -5.73
C GLY A 86 -9.27 12.40 -6.81
N PHE A 87 -8.96 13.65 -7.17
CA PHE A 87 -7.93 13.99 -8.15
C PHE A 87 -6.83 14.88 -7.56
N GLY A 88 -6.48 14.63 -6.30
CA GLY A 88 -5.27 15.22 -5.71
C GLY A 88 -3.99 14.63 -6.30
N ILE A 89 -2.86 14.79 -5.62
CA ILE A 89 -1.56 14.30 -6.08
C ILE A 89 -1.63 12.80 -6.45
N ARG A 90 -2.23 11.98 -5.59
CA ARG A 90 -2.30 10.53 -5.84
C ARG A 90 -3.23 10.17 -6.98
N GLY A 91 -4.41 10.80 -7.06
CA GLY A 91 -5.36 10.59 -8.15
C GLY A 91 -4.76 10.92 -9.51
N SER A 92 -4.06 12.06 -9.63
CA SER A 92 -3.38 12.45 -10.86
C SER A 92 -2.27 11.45 -11.26
N GLN A 93 -1.48 10.95 -10.31
CA GLN A 93 -0.45 9.94 -10.57
C GLN A 93 -1.05 8.61 -11.06
N LEU A 94 -2.17 8.17 -10.47
CA LEU A 94 -2.85 6.96 -10.91
C LEU A 94 -3.43 7.11 -12.33
N MET A 95 -4.01 8.28 -12.64
CA MET A 95 -4.46 8.59 -13.99
C MET A 95 -3.30 8.59 -15.00
N GLN A 96 -2.15 9.16 -14.64
CA GLN A 96 -0.94 9.14 -15.47
C GLN A 96 -0.45 7.70 -15.73
N ALA A 97 -0.51 6.83 -14.73
CA ALA A 97 -0.16 5.42 -14.88
C ALA A 97 -1.11 4.65 -15.80
N LEU A 98 -2.35 5.12 -15.95
CA LEU A 98 -3.32 4.60 -16.92
C LEU A 98 -3.19 5.23 -18.33
N GLY A 99 -2.24 6.14 -18.53
CA GLY A 99 -2.04 6.86 -19.77
C GLY A 99 -2.89 8.13 -19.93
N PHE A 100 -3.54 8.59 -18.87
CA PHE A 100 -4.36 9.82 -18.88
C PHE A 100 -3.63 10.95 -18.15
N ALA A 101 -3.53 12.13 -18.74
CA ALA A 101 -2.90 13.27 -18.11
C ALA A 101 -3.51 14.60 -18.56
N THR A 102 -3.39 15.61 -17.71
CA THR A 102 -3.78 16.98 -18.07
C THR A 102 -2.89 17.54 -19.17
N PRO A 103 -3.41 18.43 -20.04
CA PRO A 103 -2.61 19.11 -21.06
C PRO A 103 -1.36 19.77 -20.48
N ALA A 104 -1.50 20.44 -19.33
CA ALA A 104 -0.38 21.11 -18.66
C ALA A 104 0.75 20.14 -18.27
N TYR A 105 0.42 18.93 -17.80
CA TYR A 105 1.40 17.90 -17.49
C TYR A 105 2.16 17.46 -18.76
N ILE A 106 1.43 17.21 -19.84
CA ILE A 106 2.01 16.81 -21.13
C ILE A 106 2.95 17.90 -21.68
N ASP A 107 2.54 19.17 -21.62
CA ASP A 107 3.36 20.28 -22.08
C ASP A 107 4.64 20.41 -21.23
N ASN A 108 4.54 20.19 -19.93
CA ASN A 108 5.71 20.14 -19.06
C ASN A 108 6.68 19.00 -19.46
N LEU A 109 6.16 17.80 -19.75
CA LEU A 109 6.99 16.69 -20.22
C LEU A 109 7.69 17.01 -21.54
N LYS A 110 6.98 17.64 -22.50
CA LYS A 110 7.55 18.07 -23.77
C LYS A 110 8.66 19.10 -23.58
N GLU A 111 8.47 20.07 -22.67
CA GLU A 111 9.50 21.06 -22.36
C GLU A 111 10.73 20.45 -21.69
N GLN A 112 10.53 19.50 -20.79
CA GLN A 112 11.64 18.78 -20.15
C GLN A 112 12.43 17.99 -21.19
N ALA A 113 11.78 17.28 -22.11
CA ALA A 113 12.44 16.54 -23.18
C ALA A 113 13.20 17.46 -24.17
N LYS A 114 12.74 18.70 -24.37
CA LYS A 114 13.46 19.70 -25.19
C LYS A 114 14.73 20.22 -24.50
N LYS A 115 14.68 20.37 -23.15
CA LYS A 115 15.82 20.90 -22.36
C LYS A 115 16.88 19.83 -22.12
N ASP A 116 16.47 18.58 -22.00
CA ASP A 116 17.33 17.43 -21.74
C ASP A 116 16.98 16.29 -22.68
N THR A 117 17.82 16.04 -23.67
CA THR A 117 17.65 14.98 -24.67
C THR A 117 17.78 13.56 -24.09
N GLN A 118 18.32 13.41 -22.88
CA GLN A 118 18.37 12.13 -22.17
C GLN A 118 17.08 11.84 -21.38
N ASN A 119 16.18 12.81 -21.27
CA ASN A 119 14.92 12.65 -20.55
C ASN A 119 13.90 11.92 -21.41
N THR A 120 13.64 10.66 -21.08
CA THR A 120 12.72 9.78 -21.81
C THR A 120 11.27 9.87 -21.34
N ARG A 121 10.96 10.60 -20.27
CA ARG A 121 9.63 10.60 -19.62
C ARG A 121 8.46 10.89 -20.56
N TYR A 122 8.64 11.80 -21.52
CA TYR A 122 7.58 12.10 -22.49
C TYR A 122 7.36 10.92 -23.43
N LYS A 123 8.45 10.31 -23.92
CA LYS A 123 8.41 9.12 -24.76
C LYS A 123 7.79 7.96 -24.01
N ASP A 124 8.24 7.69 -22.80
CA ASP A 124 7.74 6.61 -21.95
C ASP A 124 6.24 6.76 -21.67
N PHE A 125 5.76 7.99 -21.49
CA PHE A 125 4.33 8.27 -21.32
C PHE A 125 3.52 7.94 -22.59
N LEU A 126 4.03 8.25 -23.78
CA LEU A 126 3.35 7.96 -25.06
C LEU A 126 3.38 6.47 -25.41
N GLU A 127 4.43 5.75 -25.02
CA GLU A 127 4.63 4.32 -25.30
C GLU A 127 3.96 3.40 -24.25
N GLN A 128 3.21 3.96 -23.30
CA GLN A 128 2.49 3.16 -22.32
C GLN A 128 1.48 2.22 -23.00
N GLU A 129 1.39 1.00 -22.45
CA GLU A 129 0.41 0.01 -22.91
C GLU A 129 -1.01 0.55 -22.84
N ASN A 130 -1.79 0.28 -23.88
CA ASN A 130 -3.20 0.60 -23.87
C ASN A 130 -3.97 -0.46 -23.09
N LEU A 131 -4.34 -0.12 -21.85
CA LEU A 131 -5.07 -1.01 -20.96
C LEU A 131 -6.56 -1.19 -21.32
N ASN A 132 -7.01 -0.65 -22.45
CA ASN A 132 -8.40 -0.67 -22.91
C ASN A 132 -9.39 -0.15 -21.84
N VAL A 133 -9.03 0.99 -21.25
CA VAL A 133 -9.85 1.69 -20.26
C VAL A 133 -10.24 3.08 -20.75
N GLU A 134 -11.39 3.56 -20.34
CA GLU A 134 -11.84 4.94 -20.53
C GLU A 134 -12.32 5.54 -19.21
N ILE A 135 -12.19 6.84 -19.05
CA ILE A 135 -12.68 7.55 -17.87
C ILE A 135 -14.05 8.13 -18.19
N ASN A 136 -15.10 7.61 -17.57
CA ASN A 136 -16.48 8.06 -17.80
C ASN A 136 -16.97 9.02 -16.73
N GLY A 137 -16.43 8.95 -15.53
CA GLY A 137 -16.86 9.80 -14.44
C GLY A 137 -15.71 10.25 -13.54
N VAL A 138 -15.82 11.45 -13.02
CA VAL A 138 -14.88 12.01 -12.04
C VAL A 138 -15.65 12.66 -10.90
N CYS A 139 -15.12 12.57 -9.69
CA CYS A 139 -15.68 13.21 -8.51
C CYS A 139 -14.55 13.74 -7.63
N ASP A 140 -14.59 15.01 -7.31
CA ASP A 140 -13.73 15.64 -6.31
C ASP A 140 -14.53 16.71 -5.56
N ILE A 141 -14.17 16.95 -4.30
CA ILE A 141 -14.80 18.01 -3.48
C ILE A 141 -14.39 19.43 -3.94
N PHE A 142 -13.24 19.52 -4.62
CA PHE A 142 -12.74 20.76 -5.20
C PHE A 142 -13.05 20.83 -6.69
N ASP A 143 -13.82 21.83 -7.11
CA ASP A 143 -14.18 21.99 -8.52
C ASP A 143 -12.96 22.09 -9.46
N VAL A 144 -11.86 22.67 -8.98
CA VAL A 144 -10.62 22.78 -9.75
C VAL A 144 -10.09 21.37 -10.08
N TYR A 145 -10.00 20.49 -9.09
CA TYR A 145 -9.52 19.12 -9.28
C TYR A 145 -10.50 18.27 -10.10
N ALA A 146 -11.79 18.45 -9.90
CA ALA A 146 -12.80 17.78 -10.72
C ALA A 146 -12.67 18.15 -12.20
N ASN A 147 -12.46 19.44 -12.52
CA ASN A 147 -12.26 19.91 -13.89
C ASN A 147 -10.93 19.40 -14.48
N GLU A 148 -9.83 19.43 -13.71
CA GLU A 148 -8.55 18.87 -14.14
C GLU A 148 -8.65 17.37 -14.40
N ALA A 149 -9.37 16.62 -13.55
CA ALA A 149 -9.62 15.21 -13.75
C ALA A 149 -10.40 14.94 -15.04
N ALA A 150 -11.43 15.75 -15.33
CA ALA A 150 -12.18 15.63 -16.56
C ALA A 150 -11.32 15.92 -17.80
N MET A 151 -10.46 16.96 -17.74
CA MET A 151 -9.53 17.25 -18.82
C MET A 151 -8.49 16.12 -19.00
N ALA A 152 -7.98 15.55 -17.91
CA ALA A 152 -7.08 14.41 -17.99
C ALA A 152 -7.78 13.19 -18.59
N GLY A 153 -9.01 12.90 -18.14
CA GLY A 153 -9.80 11.76 -18.58
C GLY A 153 -10.20 11.80 -20.06
N ALA A 154 -10.25 12.98 -20.67
CA ALA A 154 -10.47 13.13 -22.11
C ALA A 154 -9.31 12.60 -22.97
N ASN A 155 -8.15 12.31 -22.36
CA ASN A 155 -6.98 11.69 -23.01
C ASN A 155 -6.56 12.36 -24.33
N VAL A 156 -6.49 13.68 -24.34
CA VAL A 156 -6.23 14.51 -25.53
C VAL A 156 -4.91 14.19 -26.23
N ASN A 157 -3.96 13.57 -25.52
CA ASN A 157 -2.61 13.36 -26.02
C ASN A 157 -2.30 11.88 -26.32
N LYS A 158 -3.30 11.01 -26.32
CA LYS A 158 -3.11 9.61 -26.70
C LYS A 158 -2.91 9.50 -28.20
N GLU A 159 -2.04 8.59 -28.62
CA GLU A 159 -1.80 8.34 -30.03
C GLU A 159 -3.13 7.99 -30.74
N GLY A 160 -3.38 8.64 -31.87
CA GLY A 160 -4.63 8.48 -32.66
C GLY A 160 -5.74 9.47 -32.29
N THR A 161 -5.65 10.26 -31.23
CA THR A 161 -6.70 11.23 -30.88
C THR A 161 -6.56 12.58 -31.61
N ASN A 162 -5.44 12.84 -32.25
CA ASN A 162 -5.13 14.12 -32.91
C ASN A 162 -5.30 15.36 -32.01
N GLY A 163 -5.18 15.18 -30.70
CA GLY A 163 -5.37 16.24 -29.73
C GLY A 163 -6.81 16.72 -29.55
N LYS A 164 -7.81 15.94 -30.02
CA LYS A 164 -9.23 16.27 -29.85
C LYS A 164 -9.80 15.56 -28.62
N PHE A 165 -10.69 16.28 -27.94
CA PHE A 165 -11.51 15.69 -26.89
C PHE A 165 -12.65 14.91 -27.56
N ASP A 166 -12.62 13.60 -27.51
CA ASP A 166 -13.74 12.80 -28.01
C ASP A 166 -14.93 12.89 -27.05
N LYS A 167 -14.69 12.77 -25.75
CA LYS A 167 -15.73 12.84 -24.72
C LYS A 167 -15.11 13.26 -23.40
N LEU A 168 -15.67 14.30 -22.79
CA LEU A 168 -15.33 14.64 -21.40
C LEU A 168 -16.05 13.69 -20.45
N PRO A 169 -15.34 13.17 -19.42
CA PRO A 169 -15.98 12.46 -18.31
C PRO A 169 -17.05 13.33 -17.63
N VAL A 170 -18.08 12.70 -17.11
CA VAL A 170 -19.11 13.39 -16.34
C VAL A 170 -18.54 13.79 -14.97
N ILE A 171 -18.72 15.05 -14.58
CA ILE A 171 -18.31 15.52 -13.25
C ILE A 171 -19.47 15.32 -12.28
N TYR A 172 -19.25 14.45 -11.28
CA TYR A 172 -20.21 14.18 -10.21
C TYR A 172 -19.87 15.01 -8.97
N LYS A 173 -20.87 15.65 -8.35
CA LYS A 173 -20.67 16.40 -7.11
C LYS A 173 -20.53 15.50 -5.88
N HIS A 174 -21.16 14.32 -5.92
CA HIS A 174 -21.08 13.33 -4.85
C HIS A 174 -20.60 11.98 -5.41
N TYR A 175 -19.69 11.35 -4.69
CA TYR A 175 -19.17 10.05 -5.12
C TYR A 175 -20.25 8.95 -5.21
N LYS A 176 -21.32 9.05 -4.40
CA LYS A 176 -22.44 8.11 -4.47
C LYS A 176 -23.21 8.21 -5.77
N ASP A 177 -23.33 9.41 -6.34
CA ASP A 177 -23.95 9.58 -7.66
C ASP A 177 -23.10 8.96 -8.77
N LEU A 178 -21.76 9.06 -8.62
CA LEU A 178 -20.81 8.38 -9.51
C LEU A 178 -20.93 6.86 -9.38
N LEU A 179 -21.03 6.33 -8.17
CA LEU A 179 -21.20 4.88 -7.94
C LEU A 179 -22.54 4.36 -8.49
N ALA A 180 -23.59 5.18 -8.48
CA ALA A 180 -24.91 4.82 -9.02
C ALA A 180 -24.98 4.88 -10.55
N ALA A 181 -23.96 5.39 -11.22
CA ALA A 181 -23.94 5.56 -12.67
C ALA A 181 -23.81 4.21 -13.40
N LYS A 182 -24.70 3.95 -14.35
CA LYS A 182 -24.75 2.66 -15.08
C LYS A 182 -23.65 2.51 -16.15
N ASP A 183 -22.95 3.56 -16.45
CA ASP A 183 -21.87 3.63 -17.43
C ASP A 183 -20.48 3.64 -16.78
N ILE A 184 -20.38 3.20 -15.52
CA ILE A 184 -19.15 3.00 -14.78
C ILE A 184 -19.09 1.54 -14.33
N ASP A 185 -18.00 0.86 -14.71
CA ASP A 185 -17.78 -0.57 -14.43
C ASP A 185 -16.89 -0.77 -13.19
N ALA A 186 -15.97 0.18 -12.94
CA ALA A 186 -15.05 0.15 -11.81
C ALA A 186 -14.67 1.56 -11.35
N VAL A 187 -14.18 1.68 -10.13
CA VAL A 187 -13.78 2.97 -9.56
C VAL A 187 -12.37 2.93 -8.97
N ILE A 188 -11.67 4.05 -9.10
CA ILE A 188 -10.42 4.31 -8.41
C ILE A 188 -10.70 5.33 -7.32
N ILE A 189 -10.40 4.97 -6.07
CA ILE A 189 -10.59 5.82 -4.90
C ILE A 189 -9.21 6.34 -4.47
N ALA A 190 -8.99 7.64 -4.64
CA ALA A 190 -7.73 8.33 -4.33
C ALA A 190 -7.94 9.51 -3.37
N THR A 191 -8.86 9.35 -2.47
CA THR A 191 -9.21 10.29 -1.40
C THR A 191 -8.28 10.12 -0.18
N PRO A 192 -8.32 10.98 0.85
CA PRO A 192 -7.62 10.76 2.10
C PRO A 192 -8.02 9.44 2.79
N ASP A 193 -7.08 8.80 3.48
CA ASP A 193 -7.18 7.44 4.03
C ASP A 193 -8.44 7.19 4.88
N HIS A 194 -8.87 8.19 5.63
CA HIS A 194 -10.07 8.07 6.48
C HIS A 194 -11.39 7.91 5.70
N TRP A 195 -11.40 8.21 4.40
CA TRP A 195 -12.55 8.01 3.53
C TRP A 195 -12.53 6.64 2.81
N HIS A 196 -11.36 6.02 2.64
CA HIS A 196 -11.21 4.79 1.85
C HIS A 196 -12.16 3.69 2.32
N GLY A 197 -12.20 3.40 3.62
CA GLY A 197 -13.05 2.33 4.15
C GLY A 197 -14.52 2.49 3.79
N THR A 198 -15.08 3.68 4.01
CA THR A 198 -16.48 3.97 3.71
C THR A 198 -16.76 3.90 2.21
N MET A 199 -15.89 4.53 1.39
CA MET A 199 -16.10 4.58 -0.07
C MET A 199 -15.95 3.21 -0.73
N VAL A 200 -15.02 2.36 -0.24
CA VAL A 200 -14.88 0.99 -0.74
C VAL A 200 -16.11 0.16 -0.40
N ILE A 201 -16.63 0.26 0.83
CA ILE A 201 -17.86 -0.45 1.23
C ILE A 201 -19.04 0.00 0.36
N ASP A 202 -19.20 1.30 0.14
CA ASP A 202 -20.28 1.84 -0.70
C ASP A 202 -20.12 1.42 -2.18
N ALA A 203 -18.89 1.19 -2.64
CA ALA A 203 -18.62 0.79 -4.04
C ALA A 203 -18.88 -0.69 -4.32
N VAL A 204 -18.87 -1.57 -3.31
CA VAL A 204 -19.09 -3.02 -3.48
C VAL A 204 -20.51 -3.47 -3.12
N ASN A 205 -21.35 -2.57 -2.60
CA ASN A 205 -22.77 -2.82 -2.29
C ASN A 205 -23.67 -2.37 -3.44
#